data_a9ae68c00ca74321f5e59e1b34f896c3
#
_entry.id   a9ae68c00ca74321f5e59e1b34f896c3
#
_cell.length_a   1.000
_cell.length_b   1.000
_cell.length_c   1.000
_cell.angle_alpha   90.00
_cell.angle_beta   90.00
_cell.angle_gamma   90.00
#
_symmetry.space_group_name_H-M   'P 1'
#
loop_
_entity.id
_entity.type
_entity.pdbx_description
1 polymer ?
#
loop_
_entity_poly.entity_id
_entity_poly.type
_entity_poly.pdbx_seq_one_letter_code
_entity_poly.pdbx_strand_id
1 'polypeptide(L)'
;MLIWHVSLDGILGVLISILIIKAGFEMLSSPINELLGARISPDLVAQIKKEVLSFQGVHGVYDIILHNYGPDVIIGSLHINVKDTMDALEIHQLTRKITETLNEKFGIIMTIGVYAIATGDKKITGIQNKVLQALAEHEDISQVHGFVYFEKEKRISVDVVPDISVTDEKTFAQTLTQEIQALYPNETVTVIVDHNYTA
;
A
#
# COMPACT_ATOMS: atom_id res chain seq x y z
N MET A 1 -45.82 31.07 28.63
CA MET A 1 -46.40 30.33 29.76
C MET A 1 -45.25 30.04 30.73
N LEU A 2 -45.30 30.60 31.93
CA LEU A 2 -44.28 30.44 32.98
C LEU A 2 -44.67 29.24 33.86
N ILE A 3 -43.82 28.25 33.92
CA ILE A 3 -43.91 27.21 34.93
C ILE A 3 -42.69 27.36 35.85
N TRP A 4 -42.89 27.61 37.12
CA TRP A 4 -41.84 27.78 38.14
C TRP A 4 -40.76 28.85 37.84
N HIS A 5 -41.16 30.05 37.37
CA HIS A 5 -40.25 31.14 36.99
C HIS A 5 -39.22 30.84 35.89
N VAL A 6 -39.34 29.73 35.18
CA VAL A 6 -38.50 29.40 34.06
C VAL A 6 -39.31 29.59 32.77
N SER A 7 -38.78 30.35 31.81
CA SER A 7 -39.45 30.55 30.53
C SER A 7 -39.34 29.28 29.69
N LEU A 8 -40.49 28.70 29.33
CA LEU A 8 -40.53 27.49 28.46
C LEU A 8 -39.84 27.77 27.11
N ASP A 9 -39.95 28.99 26.62
CA ASP A 9 -39.35 29.44 25.36
C ASP A 9 -37.81 29.38 25.40
N GLY A 10 -37.21 29.73 26.59
CA GLY A 10 -35.77 29.60 26.76
C GLY A 10 -35.26 28.17 26.74
N ILE A 11 -36.02 27.23 27.35
CA ILE A 11 -35.66 25.81 27.36
C ILE A 11 -35.78 25.23 25.94
N LEU A 12 -36.86 25.54 25.23
CA LEU A 12 -37.06 25.12 23.85
C LEU A 12 -35.98 25.70 22.93
N GLY A 13 -35.60 26.98 23.12
CA GLY A 13 -34.51 27.61 22.35
C GLY A 13 -33.17 26.90 22.54
N VAL A 14 -32.84 26.51 23.79
CA VAL A 14 -31.60 25.74 24.06
C VAL A 14 -31.66 24.37 23.39
N LEU A 15 -32.77 23.65 23.48
CA LEU A 15 -32.91 22.33 22.84
C LEU A 15 -32.74 22.41 21.30
N ILE A 16 -33.40 23.42 20.70
CA ILE A 16 -33.29 23.63 19.24
C ILE A 16 -31.85 23.99 18.84
N SER A 17 -31.19 24.85 19.64
CA SER A 17 -29.79 25.22 19.38
C SER A 17 -28.85 24.03 19.43
N ILE A 18 -29.02 23.11 20.37
CA ILE A 18 -28.24 21.87 20.45
C ILE A 18 -28.46 21.00 19.21
N LEU A 19 -29.71 20.86 18.76
CA LEU A 19 -30.02 20.08 17.56
C LEU A 19 -29.40 20.71 16.30
N ILE A 20 -29.45 22.03 16.17
CA ILE A 20 -28.83 22.75 15.05
C ILE A 20 -27.31 22.60 15.05
N ILE A 21 -26.69 22.75 16.22
CA ILE A 21 -25.24 22.56 16.36
C ILE A 21 -24.85 21.13 15.96
N LYS A 22 -25.58 20.12 16.46
CA LYS A 22 -25.34 18.70 16.08
C LYS A 22 -25.47 18.50 14.59
N ALA A 23 -26.55 18.97 13.96
CA ALA A 23 -26.74 18.87 12.52
C ALA A 23 -25.64 19.58 11.72
N GLY A 24 -25.17 20.75 12.21
CA GLY A 24 -24.04 21.47 11.61
C GLY A 24 -22.74 20.68 11.66
N PHE A 25 -22.43 20.03 12.78
CA PHE A 25 -21.26 19.15 12.89
C PHE A 25 -21.38 17.92 11.97
N GLU A 26 -22.54 17.28 11.91
CA GLU A 26 -22.78 16.13 11.01
C GLU A 26 -22.65 16.53 9.54
N MET A 27 -23.13 17.71 9.17
CA MET A 27 -23.02 18.23 7.79
C MET A 27 -21.58 18.55 7.40
N LEU A 28 -20.73 18.97 8.33
CA LEU A 28 -19.33 19.29 8.08
C LEU A 28 -18.43 18.06 8.12
N SER A 29 -18.77 17.05 8.92
CA SER A 29 -17.92 15.87 9.11
C SER A 29 -17.77 15.02 7.82
N SER A 30 -18.81 14.90 7.02
CA SER A 30 -18.77 14.13 5.76
C SER A 30 -17.81 14.71 4.73
N PRO A 31 -17.91 16.00 4.33
CA PRO A 31 -16.96 16.61 3.40
C PRO A 31 -15.53 16.64 3.93
N ILE A 32 -15.34 16.82 5.24
CA ILE A 32 -14.00 16.80 5.84
C ILE A 32 -13.37 15.42 5.71
N ASN A 33 -14.11 14.34 5.99
CA ASN A 33 -13.63 12.97 5.83
C ASN A 33 -13.32 12.64 4.35
N GLU A 34 -14.10 13.16 3.42
CA GLU A 34 -13.82 13.02 1.98
C GLU A 34 -12.54 13.76 1.57
N LEU A 35 -12.32 14.98 2.10
CA LEU A 35 -11.11 15.77 1.81
C LEU A 35 -9.85 15.22 2.48
N LEU A 36 -9.97 14.64 3.67
CA LEU A 36 -8.85 14.02 4.39
C LEU A 36 -8.51 12.61 3.85
N GLY A 37 -9.31 12.09 2.90
CA GLY A 37 -9.23 10.74 2.42
C GLY A 37 -9.92 9.78 3.39
N ALA A 38 -11.19 9.43 3.10
CA ALA A 38 -11.86 8.36 3.83
C ALA A 38 -10.98 7.10 3.74
N ARG A 39 -10.72 6.46 4.87
CA ARG A 39 -9.98 5.19 4.89
C ARG A 39 -10.66 4.21 3.96
N ILE A 40 -9.91 3.71 3.02
CA ILE A 40 -10.38 2.65 2.13
C ILE A 40 -10.57 1.39 2.98
N SER A 41 -11.71 0.74 2.78
CA SER A 41 -12.03 -0.47 3.54
C SER A 41 -10.94 -1.53 3.37
N PRO A 42 -10.38 -2.10 4.43
CA PRO A 42 -9.45 -3.22 4.35
C PRO A 42 -10.03 -4.41 3.58
N ASP A 43 -11.36 -4.61 3.63
CA ASP A 43 -12.06 -5.65 2.88
C ASP A 43 -11.96 -5.42 1.36
N LEU A 44 -12.04 -4.18 0.90
CA LEU A 44 -11.87 -3.85 -0.53
C LEU A 44 -10.44 -4.16 -0.98
N VAL A 45 -9.44 -3.78 -0.17
CA VAL A 45 -8.04 -4.08 -0.44
C VAL A 45 -7.80 -5.59 -0.54
N ALA A 46 -8.36 -6.36 0.39
CA ALA A 46 -8.27 -7.82 0.37
C ALA A 46 -8.92 -8.43 -0.87
N GLN A 47 -10.07 -7.91 -1.31
CA GLN A 47 -10.75 -8.35 -2.52
C GLN A 47 -9.93 -8.04 -3.77
N ILE A 48 -9.37 -6.83 -3.89
CA ILE A 48 -8.48 -6.44 -4.99
C ILE A 48 -7.27 -7.37 -5.04
N LYS A 49 -6.60 -7.57 -3.90
CA LYS A 49 -5.42 -8.45 -3.81
C LYS A 49 -5.75 -9.87 -4.25
N LYS A 50 -6.87 -10.41 -3.78
CA LYS A 50 -7.35 -11.76 -4.16
C LYS A 50 -7.65 -11.85 -5.65
N GLU A 51 -8.31 -10.85 -6.21
CA GLU A 51 -8.65 -10.81 -7.64
C GLU A 51 -7.38 -10.77 -8.49
N VAL A 52 -6.44 -9.87 -8.18
CA VAL A 52 -5.19 -9.73 -8.94
C VAL A 52 -4.31 -10.98 -8.84
N LEU A 53 -4.25 -11.62 -7.68
CA LEU A 53 -3.54 -12.90 -7.50
C LEU A 53 -4.16 -14.06 -8.30
N SER A 54 -5.40 -13.95 -8.75
CA SER A 54 -6.05 -14.99 -9.57
C SER A 54 -5.57 -15.01 -11.02
N PHE A 55 -4.90 -13.96 -11.49
CA PHE A 55 -4.39 -13.90 -12.86
C PHE A 55 -3.17 -14.78 -13.03
N GLN A 56 -3.18 -15.59 -14.08
CA GLN A 56 -2.03 -16.42 -14.44
C GLN A 56 -0.82 -15.52 -14.78
N GLY A 57 0.32 -15.80 -14.17
CA GLY A 57 1.55 -15.01 -14.34
C GLY A 57 1.79 -13.99 -13.24
N VAL A 58 0.80 -13.71 -12.37
CA VAL A 58 0.97 -12.91 -11.16
C VAL A 58 1.43 -13.81 -10.02
N HIS A 59 2.57 -13.48 -9.40
CA HIS A 59 3.16 -14.23 -8.29
C HIS A 59 3.10 -13.51 -6.95
N GLY A 60 2.75 -12.23 -6.94
CA GLY A 60 2.60 -11.41 -5.75
C GLY A 60 1.92 -10.08 -6.07
N VAL A 61 1.33 -9.45 -5.06
CA VAL A 61 0.68 -8.13 -5.16
C VAL A 61 1.11 -7.30 -3.96
N TYR A 62 1.65 -6.12 -4.24
CA TYR A 62 2.31 -5.23 -3.29
C TYR A 62 1.90 -3.78 -3.53
N ASP A 63 2.18 -2.90 -2.56
CA ASP A 63 2.09 -1.45 -2.66
C ASP A 63 0.73 -0.97 -3.16
N ILE A 64 -0.35 -1.57 -2.64
CA ILE A 64 -1.69 -1.16 -3.01
C ILE A 64 -1.95 0.21 -2.38
N ILE A 65 -2.06 1.23 -3.20
CA ILE A 65 -2.40 2.59 -2.80
C ILE A 65 -3.71 2.95 -3.50
N LEU A 66 -4.68 3.41 -2.72
CA LEU A 66 -5.99 3.79 -3.24
C LEU A 66 -6.35 5.18 -2.72
N HIS A 67 -6.86 6.03 -3.59
CA HIS A 67 -7.32 7.38 -3.27
C HIS A 67 -8.75 7.58 -3.74
N ASN A 68 -9.60 8.11 -2.88
CA ASN A 68 -10.91 8.59 -3.27
C ASN A 68 -10.76 9.92 -4.01
N TYR A 69 -11.21 9.97 -5.25
CA TYR A 69 -11.24 11.17 -6.07
C TYR A 69 -12.68 11.60 -6.31
N GLY A 70 -13.28 12.19 -5.29
CA GLY A 70 -14.71 12.50 -5.26
C GLY A 70 -15.59 11.32 -4.81
N PRO A 71 -16.92 11.45 -4.87
CA PRO A 71 -17.84 10.51 -4.25
C PRO A 71 -17.87 9.11 -4.92
N ASP A 72 -17.56 9.05 -6.22
CA ASP A 72 -17.77 7.83 -7.00
C ASP A 72 -16.53 7.33 -7.75
N VAL A 73 -15.36 7.97 -7.55
CA VAL A 73 -14.14 7.62 -8.28
C VAL A 73 -13.03 7.24 -7.33
N ILE A 74 -12.53 6.01 -7.46
CA ILE A 74 -11.33 5.54 -6.78
C ILE A 74 -10.21 5.41 -7.83
N ILE A 75 -9.07 6.03 -7.54
CA ILE A 75 -7.85 5.92 -8.34
C ILE A 75 -6.79 5.26 -7.48
N GLY A 76 -6.00 4.36 -8.06
CA GLY A 76 -4.96 3.71 -7.30
C GLY A 76 -3.79 3.19 -8.13
N SER A 77 -2.83 2.66 -7.40
CA SER A 77 -1.70 1.92 -7.96
C SER A 77 -1.46 0.66 -7.14
N LEU A 78 -0.88 -0.32 -7.77
CA LEU A 78 -0.32 -1.51 -7.13
C LEU A 78 0.85 -2.05 -7.94
N HIS A 79 1.66 -2.89 -7.32
CA HIS A 79 2.71 -3.62 -8.02
C HIS A 79 2.38 -5.11 -8.04
N ILE A 80 2.72 -5.76 -9.16
CA ILE A 80 2.64 -7.22 -9.31
C ILE A 80 4.02 -7.82 -9.53
N ASN A 81 4.25 -8.99 -8.97
CA ASN A 81 5.42 -9.80 -9.29
C ASN A 81 5.14 -10.68 -10.50
N VAL A 82 6.01 -10.61 -11.50
CA VAL A 82 6.01 -11.47 -12.69
C VAL A 82 7.40 -12.08 -12.88
N LYS A 83 7.50 -13.17 -13.65
CA LYS A 83 8.81 -13.76 -13.99
C LYS A 83 9.55 -12.87 -14.99
N ASP A 84 10.87 -12.79 -14.85
CA ASP A 84 11.78 -12.09 -15.76
C ASP A 84 11.81 -12.65 -17.19
N THR A 85 11.21 -13.83 -17.39
CA THR A 85 11.03 -14.47 -18.69
C THR A 85 9.82 -13.98 -19.48
N MET A 86 8.93 -13.21 -18.86
CA MET A 86 7.80 -12.57 -19.54
C MET A 86 8.29 -11.44 -20.45
N ASP A 87 7.82 -11.44 -21.70
CA ASP A 87 8.15 -10.34 -22.61
C ASP A 87 7.27 -9.09 -22.38
N ALA A 88 7.67 -7.97 -22.99
CA ALA A 88 6.99 -6.70 -22.81
C ALA A 88 5.53 -6.73 -23.29
N LEU A 89 5.22 -7.52 -24.33
CA LEU A 89 3.86 -7.66 -24.85
C LEU A 89 2.97 -8.45 -23.88
N GLU A 90 3.50 -9.54 -23.35
CA GLU A 90 2.81 -10.36 -22.32
C GLU A 90 2.51 -9.54 -21.06
N ILE A 91 3.50 -8.76 -20.58
CA ILE A 91 3.34 -7.85 -19.43
C ILE A 91 2.26 -6.81 -19.74
N HIS A 92 2.30 -6.18 -20.91
CA HIS A 92 1.30 -5.19 -21.30
C HIS A 92 -0.12 -5.79 -21.36
N GLN A 93 -0.27 -6.97 -21.94
CA GLN A 93 -1.56 -7.66 -22.01
C GLN A 93 -2.08 -8.03 -20.61
N LEU A 94 -1.20 -8.54 -19.76
CA LEU A 94 -1.55 -8.89 -18.37
C LEU A 94 -2.00 -7.67 -17.57
N THR A 95 -1.21 -6.58 -17.56
CA THR A 95 -1.53 -5.36 -16.83
C THR A 95 -2.81 -4.71 -17.35
N ARG A 96 -3.02 -4.72 -18.68
CA ARG A 96 -4.25 -4.22 -19.31
C ARG A 96 -5.47 -5.00 -18.85
N LYS A 97 -5.39 -6.33 -18.86
CA LYS A 97 -6.48 -7.20 -18.42
C LYS A 97 -6.81 -7.01 -16.93
N ILE A 98 -5.79 -6.85 -16.09
CA ILE A 98 -5.98 -6.55 -14.67
C ILE A 98 -6.71 -5.22 -14.50
N THR A 99 -6.26 -4.14 -15.16
CA THR A 99 -6.89 -2.81 -15.03
C THR A 99 -8.34 -2.82 -15.50
N GLU A 100 -8.64 -3.48 -16.61
CA GLU A 100 -10.02 -3.64 -17.11
C GLU A 100 -10.90 -4.38 -16.09
N THR A 101 -10.41 -5.52 -15.55
CA THR A 101 -11.15 -6.29 -14.55
C THR A 101 -11.40 -5.51 -13.26
N LEU A 102 -10.40 -4.77 -12.77
CA LEU A 102 -10.56 -3.96 -11.56
C LEU A 102 -11.53 -2.79 -11.77
N ASN A 103 -11.53 -2.21 -12.97
CA ASN A 103 -12.50 -1.17 -13.32
C ASN A 103 -13.92 -1.72 -13.42
N GLU A 104 -14.10 -2.85 -14.10
CA GLU A 104 -15.42 -3.50 -14.27
C GLU A 104 -16.02 -3.99 -12.94
N LYS A 105 -15.20 -4.60 -12.07
CA LYS A 105 -15.68 -5.20 -10.82
C LYS A 105 -15.82 -4.22 -9.66
N PHE A 106 -14.93 -3.24 -9.57
CA PHE A 106 -14.81 -2.36 -8.42
C PHE A 106 -14.94 -0.87 -8.75
N GLY A 107 -15.04 -0.49 -10.03
CA GLY A 107 -15.07 0.91 -10.46
C GLY A 107 -13.75 1.67 -10.22
N ILE A 108 -12.63 0.95 -10.12
CA ILE A 108 -11.33 1.53 -9.77
C ILE A 108 -10.49 1.78 -11.01
N ILE A 109 -9.93 2.98 -11.12
CA ILE A 109 -8.91 3.32 -12.13
C ILE A 109 -7.55 2.97 -11.55
N MET A 110 -6.93 1.86 -12.01
CA MET A 110 -5.71 1.34 -11.43
C MET A 110 -4.51 1.49 -12.36
N THR A 111 -3.36 1.91 -11.81
CA THR A 111 -2.05 1.81 -12.47
C THR A 111 -1.32 0.60 -11.92
N ILE A 112 -0.78 -0.24 -12.80
CA ILE A 112 -0.07 -1.46 -12.42
C ILE A 112 1.43 -1.26 -12.65
N GLY A 113 2.21 -1.27 -11.56
CA GLY A 113 3.65 -1.41 -11.60
C GLY A 113 4.06 -2.89 -11.66
N VAL A 114 5.28 -3.15 -12.09
CA VAL A 114 5.78 -4.52 -12.28
C VAL A 114 7.13 -4.70 -11.60
N TYR A 115 7.23 -5.70 -10.74
CA TYR A 115 8.48 -6.23 -10.20
C TYR A 115 8.82 -7.54 -10.93
N ALA A 116 10.05 -7.66 -11.43
CA ALA A 116 10.52 -8.88 -12.09
C ALA A 116 11.19 -9.82 -11.08
N ILE A 117 10.71 -11.06 -10.99
CA ILE A 117 11.36 -12.12 -10.20
C ILE A 117 12.42 -12.77 -11.08
N ALA A 118 13.67 -12.73 -10.64
CA ALA A 118 14.76 -13.40 -11.33
C ALA A 118 14.59 -14.94 -11.27
N THR A 119 14.38 -15.56 -12.41
CA THR A 119 14.20 -17.01 -12.54
C THR A 119 15.17 -17.62 -13.55
N GLY A 120 15.69 -16.83 -14.49
CA GLY A 120 16.54 -17.27 -15.58
C GLY A 120 18.03 -17.31 -15.23
N ASP A 121 18.53 -16.38 -14.44
CA ASP A 121 19.93 -16.27 -14.06
C ASP A 121 20.20 -16.89 -12.68
N LYS A 122 20.99 -17.96 -12.64
CA LYS A 122 21.34 -18.67 -11.38
C LYS A 122 22.11 -17.78 -10.40
N LYS A 123 22.93 -16.85 -10.89
CA LYS A 123 23.70 -15.92 -10.03
C LYS A 123 22.74 -14.94 -9.36
N ILE A 124 21.86 -14.29 -10.14
CA ILE A 124 20.90 -13.31 -9.63
C ILE A 124 19.91 -13.99 -8.69
N THR A 125 19.38 -15.15 -9.08
CA THR A 125 18.50 -15.96 -8.23
C THR A 125 19.17 -16.36 -6.92
N GLY A 126 20.47 -16.71 -6.96
CA GLY A 126 21.26 -17.03 -5.76
C GLY A 126 21.43 -15.82 -4.84
N ILE A 127 21.68 -14.62 -5.39
CA ILE A 127 21.76 -13.38 -4.62
C ILE A 127 20.40 -13.07 -4.00
N GLN A 128 19.33 -13.12 -4.79
CA GLN A 128 17.96 -12.87 -4.33
C GLN A 128 17.59 -13.78 -3.15
N ASN A 129 17.74 -15.09 -3.31
CA ASN A 129 17.37 -16.04 -2.28
C ASN A 129 18.13 -15.81 -0.97
N LYS A 130 19.43 -15.48 -1.06
CA LYS A 130 20.26 -15.25 0.13
C LYS A 130 19.89 -13.94 0.85
N VAL A 131 19.57 -12.89 0.09
CA VAL A 131 19.08 -11.62 0.65
C VAL A 131 17.72 -11.82 1.31
N LEU A 132 16.78 -12.48 0.62
CA LEU A 132 15.44 -12.74 1.15
C LEU A 132 15.51 -13.65 2.40
N GLN A 133 16.42 -14.62 2.44
CA GLN A 133 16.62 -15.47 3.61
C GLN A 133 17.13 -14.68 4.81
N ALA A 134 18.12 -13.80 4.62
CA ALA A 134 18.62 -12.93 5.69
C ALA A 134 17.51 -12.04 6.25
N LEU A 135 16.73 -11.39 5.36
CA LEU A 135 15.64 -10.54 5.78
C LEU A 135 14.47 -11.29 6.45
N ALA A 136 14.25 -12.57 6.11
CA ALA A 136 13.21 -13.40 6.72
C ALA A 136 13.49 -13.78 8.19
N GLU A 137 14.73 -13.60 8.69
CA GLU A 137 15.09 -13.83 10.08
C GLU A 137 14.66 -12.67 11.02
N HIS A 138 14.23 -11.54 10.44
CA HIS A 138 13.80 -10.35 11.18
C HIS A 138 12.29 -10.37 11.48
N GLU A 139 11.91 -10.42 12.76
CA GLU A 139 10.51 -10.36 13.20
C GLU A 139 9.87 -8.96 13.05
N ASP A 140 10.70 -7.93 12.93
CA ASP A 140 10.32 -6.54 12.74
C ASP A 140 10.13 -6.15 11.26
N ILE A 141 10.17 -7.14 10.35
CA ILE A 141 9.84 -6.99 8.93
C ILE A 141 8.47 -7.63 8.66
N SER A 142 7.51 -6.82 8.21
CA SER A 142 6.19 -7.32 7.82
C SER A 142 6.14 -7.83 6.38
N GLN A 143 6.94 -7.25 5.48
CA GLN A 143 6.96 -7.61 4.07
C GLN A 143 8.28 -7.25 3.40
N VAL A 144 8.71 -8.08 2.43
CA VAL A 144 9.85 -7.82 1.56
C VAL A 144 9.41 -7.97 0.11
N HIS A 145 9.77 -7.01 -0.74
CA HIS A 145 9.46 -7.03 -2.17
C HIS A 145 10.47 -6.17 -2.96
N GLY A 146 10.25 -5.94 -4.25
CA GLY A 146 11.04 -5.01 -5.05
C GLY A 146 12.52 -5.37 -5.18
N PHE A 147 12.93 -6.64 -4.93
CA PHE A 147 14.33 -7.03 -5.10
C PHE A 147 14.76 -6.83 -6.55
N VAL A 148 15.89 -6.13 -6.73
CA VAL A 148 16.56 -5.99 -8.03
C VAL A 148 18.07 -5.98 -7.89
N TYR A 149 18.76 -6.69 -8.77
CA TYR A 149 20.21 -6.64 -8.90
C TYR A 149 20.61 -5.94 -10.19
N PHE A 150 21.24 -4.77 -10.07
CA PHE A 150 21.79 -4.00 -11.18
C PHE A 150 23.20 -4.50 -11.49
N GLU A 151 23.32 -5.43 -12.41
CA GLU A 151 24.57 -6.14 -12.67
C GLU A 151 25.72 -5.21 -13.10
N LYS A 152 25.44 -4.22 -13.96
CA LYS A 152 26.45 -3.26 -14.43
C LYS A 152 26.96 -2.35 -13.31
N GLU A 153 26.10 -2.04 -12.34
CA GLU A 153 26.41 -1.17 -11.21
C GLU A 153 26.89 -1.94 -9.99
N LYS A 154 26.81 -3.27 -10.04
CA LYS A 154 27.02 -4.16 -8.88
C LYS A 154 26.21 -3.68 -7.67
N ARG A 155 24.93 -3.38 -7.88
CA ARG A 155 24.07 -2.83 -6.85
C ARG A 155 22.88 -3.73 -6.59
N ILE A 156 22.64 -4.03 -5.32
CA ILE A 156 21.46 -4.72 -4.81
C ILE A 156 20.50 -3.68 -4.27
N SER A 157 19.23 -3.74 -4.66
CA SER A 157 18.15 -2.94 -4.08
C SER A 157 17.02 -3.86 -3.66
N VAL A 158 16.43 -3.58 -2.50
CA VAL A 158 15.29 -4.34 -1.96
C VAL A 158 14.41 -3.40 -1.15
N ASP A 159 13.09 -3.58 -1.28
CA ASP A 159 12.09 -2.81 -0.56
C ASP A 159 11.60 -3.64 0.64
N VAL A 160 11.55 -3.00 1.80
CA VAL A 160 11.20 -3.64 3.08
C VAL A 160 10.13 -2.81 3.76
N VAL A 161 9.04 -3.45 4.14
CA VAL A 161 7.98 -2.84 4.95
C VAL A 161 8.22 -3.23 6.41
N PRO A 162 8.53 -2.28 7.29
CA PRO A 162 8.71 -2.56 8.71
C PRO A 162 7.39 -2.94 9.39
N ASP A 163 7.49 -3.64 10.50
CA ASP A 163 6.38 -3.80 11.44
C ASP A 163 6.06 -2.45 12.11
N ILE A 164 4.82 -2.29 12.57
CA ILE A 164 4.35 -1.06 13.23
C ILE A 164 5.13 -0.73 14.53
N SER A 165 5.84 -1.67 15.08
CA SER A 165 6.69 -1.49 16.26
C SER A 165 7.98 -0.71 15.98
N VAL A 166 8.39 -0.64 14.70
CA VAL A 166 9.60 0.08 14.30
C VAL A 166 9.34 1.58 14.29
N THR A 167 9.99 2.31 15.21
CA THR A 167 9.82 3.77 15.36
C THR A 167 10.94 4.58 14.71
N ASP A 168 12.12 3.99 14.52
CA ASP A 168 13.28 4.62 13.86
C ASP A 168 13.62 3.86 12.57
N GLU A 169 12.89 4.21 11.53
CA GLU A 169 13.06 3.61 10.19
C GLU A 169 14.44 3.87 9.60
N LYS A 170 15.07 4.99 9.94
CA LYS A 170 16.40 5.32 9.42
C LYS A 170 17.45 4.36 9.99
N THR A 171 17.44 4.15 11.29
CA THR A 171 18.37 3.18 11.93
C THR A 171 18.04 1.77 11.47
N PHE A 172 16.77 1.41 11.33
CA PHE A 172 16.32 0.13 10.80
C PHE A 172 16.88 -0.13 9.39
N ALA A 173 16.68 0.80 8.43
CA ALA A 173 17.21 0.68 7.09
C ALA A 173 18.75 0.57 7.06
N GLN A 174 19.44 1.33 7.91
CA GLN A 174 20.90 1.27 8.01
C GLN A 174 21.37 -0.09 8.52
N THR A 175 20.72 -0.66 9.52
CA THR A 175 21.05 -1.98 10.08
C THR A 175 20.92 -3.07 9.03
N LEU A 176 19.77 -3.14 8.33
CA LEU A 176 19.54 -4.10 7.26
C LEU A 176 20.52 -3.90 6.09
N THR A 177 20.79 -2.65 5.73
CA THR A 177 21.79 -2.34 4.69
C THR A 177 23.17 -2.88 5.07
N GLN A 178 23.63 -2.68 6.30
CA GLN A 178 24.92 -3.18 6.78
C GLN A 178 24.97 -4.71 6.81
N GLU A 179 23.89 -5.36 7.21
CA GLU A 179 23.79 -6.81 7.24
C GLU A 179 23.92 -7.40 5.83
N ILE A 180 23.13 -6.91 4.86
CA ILE A 180 23.22 -7.38 3.47
C ILE A 180 24.57 -7.01 2.86
N GLN A 181 25.12 -5.84 3.19
CA GLN A 181 26.45 -5.40 2.75
C GLN A 181 27.56 -6.35 3.24
N ALA A 182 27.43 -6.90 4.45
CA ALA A 182 28.38 -7.90 4.97
C ALA A 182 28.34 -9.22 4.18
N LEU A 183 27.17 -9.60 3.65
CA LEU A 183 27.04 -10.77 2.77
C LEU A 183 27.63 -10.53 1.37
N TYR A 184 27.63 -9.27 0.92
CA TYR A 184 28.06 -8.86 -0.41
C TYR A 184 28.99 -7.64 -0.35
N PRO A 185 30.25 -7.81 0.13
CA PRO A 185 31.16 -6.67 0.37
C PRO A 185 31.62 -5.94 -0.89
N ASN A 186 31.47 -6.56 -2.08
CA ASN A 186 31.90 -5.98 -3.36
C ASN A 186 30.75 -5.32 -4.14
N GLU A 187 29.52 -5.39 -3.64
CA GLU A 187 28.32 -4.78 -4.19
C GLU A 187 27.95 -3.54 -3.37
N THR A 188 27.21 -2.62 -3.97
CA THR A 188 26.53 -1.54 -3.23
C THR A 188 25.14 -2.03 -2.84
N VAL A 189 24.75 -1.85 -1.58
CA VAL A 189 23.42 -2.27 -1.09
C VAL A 189 22.57 -1.06 -0.76
N THR A 190 21.32 -1.11 -1.19
CA THR A 190 20.29 -0.12 -0.87
C THR A 190 19.06 -0.84 -0.35
N VAL A 191 18.70 -0.60 0.91
CA VAL A 191 17.42 -1.02 1.48
C VAL A 191 16.49 0.19 1.48
N ILE A 192 15.36 0.06 0.85
CA ILE A 192 14.30 1.09 0.80
C ILE A 192 13.25 0.71 1.82
N VAL A 193 12.95 1.60 2.76
CA VAL A 193 11.83 1.43 3.68
C VAL A 193 10.58 1.90 2.97
N ASP A 194 9.63 0.99 2.83
CA ASP A 194 8.32 1.26 2.26
C ASP A 194 7.23 1.13 3.33
N HIS A 195 6.05 1.66 3.05
CA HIS A 195 4.96 1.73 4.01
C HIS A 195 3.75 0.94 3.52
N ASN A 196 3.08 0.25 4.45
CA ASN A 196 1.78 -0.33 4.14
C ASN A 196 0.68 0.73 4.26
N TYR A 197 0.35 1.40 3.15
CA TYR A 197 -0.66 2.46 3.11
C TYR A 197 -2.11 1.95 3.27
N THR A 198 -2.30 0.64 3.37
CA THR A 198 -3.63 -0.01 3.41
C THR A 198 -3.88 -0.83 4.69
N ALA A 199 -2.94 -0.80 5.64
CA ALA A 199 -3.08 -1.48 6.93
C ALA A 199 -3.82 -0.63 7.97
#